data_38133cd3723934b7ff88b598188ff207
#
_entry.id   38133cd3723934b7ff88b598188ff207
#
_cell.length_a   1.000
_cell.length_b   1.000
_cell.length_c   1.000
_cell.angle_alpha   90.00
_cell.angle_beta   90.00
_cell.angle_gamma   90.00
#
_symmetry.space_group_name_H-M   'P 1'
#
loop_
_entity.id
_entity.type
_entity.pdbx_description
1 polymer ?
#
loop_
_entity_poly.entity_id
_entity_poly.type
_entity_poly.pdbx_seq_one_letter_code
_entity_poly.pdbx_strand_id
1 'polypeptide(L)'
;MFEKAFQGGYAIGAFNINNMETVQGIVAAAKAQNSAVILQVSKSALKYAHPKYLKAMVDAAVEETGLDIALHLDHGPDLETCKECIECGFTSVMFDGSHYDYEENVAKTKEVVEYAHARGVVVEAELGKLAGVEDDVKVDAANATYTDPDQAVDFVKRTGVDSLAIAIGTSHGAYKFKGEAKLDFDRLETITKKLEDAGFHNFPIVLHGASSVDQRCVAMCNEFGGKIDGAKGIPAEMLRKASSMAVCKINMDTDLRLAMTAAIRKSFGENPAAFDPRGYLGDARNLIQELVEDKIKNVIGSVDSMK
;
A
#
# COMPACT_ATOMS: atom_id res chain seq x y z
N MET A 1 1.60 -3.04 15.62
CA MET A 1 0.58 -3.08 14.55
C MET A 1 0.59 -4.44 13.85
N PHE A 2 1.66 -4.85 13.17
CA PHE A 2 1.73 -6.11 12.41
C PHE A 2 1.61 -7.38 13.25
N GLU A 3 2.16 -7.43 14.46
CA GLU A 3 1.99 -8.57 15.37
C GLU A 3 0.51 -8.88 15.64
N LYS A 4 -0.29 -7.84 15.95
CA LYS A 4 -1.74 -8.00 16.13
C LYS A 4 -2.43 -8.43 14.82
N ALA A 5 -1.99 -7.90 13.68
CA ALA A 5 -2.55 -8.26 12.38
C ALA A 5 -2.30 -9.74 12.05
N PHE A 6 -1.07 -10.20 12.24
CA PHE A 6 -0.70 -11.60 12.01
C PHE A 6 -1.54 -12.55 12.90
N GLN A 7 -1.57 -12.31 14.20
CA GLN A 7 -2.32 -13.13 15.15
C GLN A 7 -3.84 -13.07 14.93
N GLY A 8 -4.35 -11.92 14.49
CA GLY A 8 -5.78 -11.70 14.21
C GLY A 8 -6.22 -12.20 12.83
N GLY A 9 -5.30 -12.60 11.95
CA GLY A 9 -5.61 -13.04 10.59
C GLY A 9 -6.25 -11.94 9.73
N TYR A 10 -5.77 -10.70 9.87
CA TYR A 10 -6.16 -9.55 9.04
C TYR A 10 -4.92 -8.78 8.57
N ALA A 11 -5.08 -7.91 7.60
CA ALA A 11 -4.01 -7.00 7.18
C ALA A 11 -4.33 -5.56 7.59
N ILE A 12 -3.29 -4.72 7.69
CA ILE A 12 -3.43 -3.27 7.78
C ILE A 12 -3.45 -2.69 6.36
N GLY A 13 -4.45 -1.87 6.07
CA GLY A 13 -4.50 -1.16 4.79
C GLY A 13 -3.45 -0.06 4.73
N ALA A 14 -2.63 -0.10 3.68
CA ALA A 14 -1.67 0.93 3.36
C ALA A 14 -2.17 1.73 2.16
N PHE A 15 -2.60 2.94 2.44
CA PHE A 15 -3.28 3.81 1.49
C PHE A 15 -2.39 4.96 1.07
N ASN A 16 -2.19 5.14 -0.24
CA ASN A 16 -1.36 6.21 -0.78
C ASN A 16 -2.05 7.57 -0.62
N ILE A 17 -1.32 8.53 -0.06
CA ILE A 17 -1.77 9.90 0.14
C ILE A 17 -0.95 10.88 -0.68
N ASN A 18 -1.61 11.93 -1.20
CA ASN A 18 -0.95 13.00 -1.95
C ASN A 18 -1.59 14.38 -1.75
N ASN A 19 -2.73 14.45 -1.07
CA ASN A 19 -3.45 15.70 -0.77
C ASN A 19 -4.32 15.57 0.49
N MET A 20 -4.93 16.65 0.90
CA MET A 20 -5.76 16.72 2.11
C MET A 20 -7.00 15.81 2.04
N GLU A 21 -7.65 15.74 0.90
CA GLU A 21 -8.89 15.00 0.72
C GLU A 21 -8.67 13.49 0.84
N THR A 22 -7.54 12.97 0.34
CA THR A 22 -7.19 11.56 0.52
C THR A 22 -6.92 11.25 1.99
N VAL A 23 -6.15 12.10 2.68
CA VAL A 23 -5.89 11.93 4.12
C VAL A 23 -7.19 11.93 4.91
N GLN A 24 -8.03 12.94 4.72
CA GLN A 24 -9.30 13.08 5.46
C GLN A 24 -10.27 11.92 5.20
N GLY A 25 -10.42 11.48 3.94
CA GLY A 25 -11.30 10.37 3.60
C GLY A 25 -10.85 9.05 4.21
N ILE A 26 -9.54 8.74 4.12
CA ILE A 26 -8.96 7.51 4.70
C ILE A 26 -9.09 7.53 6.23
N VAL A 27 -8.73 8.63 6.88
CA VAL A 27 -8.76 8.76 8.34
C VAL A 27 -10.19 8.70 8.89
N ALA A 28 -11.16 9.32 8.19
CA ALA A 28 -12.56 9.23 8.57
C ALA A 28 -13.08 7.78 8.51
N ALA A 29 -12.70 7.02 7.47
CA ALA A 29 -13.02 5.61 7.36
C ALA A 29 -12.38 4.77 8.47
N ALA A 30 -11.08 4.98 8.73
CA ALA A 30 -10.34 4.29 9.78
C ALA A 30 -10.97 4.54 11.16
N LYS A 31 -11.35 5.79 11.45
CA LYS A 31 -12.04 6.17 12.68
C LYS A 31 -13.41 5.50 12.81
N ALA A 32 -14.20 5.50 11.73
CA ALA A 32 -15.53 4.87 11.72
C ALA A 32 -15.45 3.36 11.95
N GLN A 33 -14.37 2.71 11.54
CA GLN A 33 -14.15 1.26 11.69
C GLN A 33 -13.25 0.89 12.88
N ASN A 34 -12.81 1.87 13.68
CA ASN A 34 -11.85 1.67 14.78
C ASN A 34 -10.63 0.84 14.33
N SER A 35 -10.08 1.19 13.16
CA SER A 35 -9.02 0.45 12.49
C SER A 35 -7.70 1.22 12.50
N ALA A 36 -6.61 0.54 12.80
CA ALA A 36 -5.27 1.03 12.51
C ALA A 36 -5.08 1.19 10.99
N VAL A 37 -4.24 2.12 10.56
CA VAL A 37 -4.02 2.42 9.13
C VAL A 37 -2.58 2.85 8.87
N ILE A 38 -2.09 2.55 7.66
CA ILE A 38 -0.83 3.08 7.13
C ILE A 38 -1.17 4.13 6.07
N LEU A 39 -0.71 5.36 6.27
CA LEU A 39 -0.72 6.41 5.27
C LEU A 39 0.64 6.40 4.58
N GLN A 40 0.67 6.02 3.32
CA GLN A 40 1.93 5.85 2.60
C GLN A 40 2.12 6.89 1.49
N VAL A 41 3.38 7.20 1.23
CA VAL A 41 3.78 8.28 0.32
C VAL A 41 4.81 7.76 -0.65
N SER A 42 4.50 7.75 -1.93
CA SER A 42 5.45 7.40 -2.98
C SER A 42 6.39 8.56 -3.32
N LYS A 43 7.47 8.27 -4.04
CA LYS A 43 8.42 9.30 -4.51
C LYS A 43 7.72 10.40 -5.32
N SER A 44 6.77 10.05 -6.18
CA SER A 44 6.02 11.04 -6.95
C SER A 44 5.14 11.92 -6.07
N ALA A 45 4.54 11.37 -5.02
CA ALA A 45 3.76 12.13 -4.05
C ALA A 45 4.63 13.06 -3.20
N LEU A 46 5.84 12.63 -2.81
CA LEU A 46 6.83 13.51 -2.15
C LEU A 46 7.17 14.73 -3.02
N LYS A 47 7.39 14.50 -4.31
CA LYS A 47 7.66 15.58 -5.28
C LYS A 47 6.46 16.50 -5.48
N TYR A 48 5.24 15.96 -5.53
CA TYR A 48 4.01 16.70 -5.74
C TYR A 48 3.62 17.57 -4.54
N ALA A 49 3.54 16.97 -3.35
CA ALA A 49 2.97 17.63 -2.16
C ALA A 49 4.01 18.10 -1.16
N HIS A 50 5.27 17.72 -1.30
CA HIS A 50 6.37 17.94 -0.35
C HIS A 50 6.18 17.21 0.99
N PRO A 51 7.21 16.52 1.53
CA PRO A 51 7.09 15.65 2.71
C PRO A 51 6.60 16.38 3.97
N LYS A 52 6.98 17.66 4.17
CA LYS A 52 6.55 18.44 5.34
C LYS A 52 5.05 18.70 5.37
N TYR A 53 4.40 18.96 4.22
CA TYR A 53 2.95 19.13 4.18
C TYR A 53 2.23 17.82 4.46
N LEU A 54 2.69 16.72 3.87
CA LEU A 54 2.13 15.40 4.12
C LEU A 54 2.28 14.99 5.58
N LYS A 55 3.48 15.18 6.15
CA LYS A 55 3.72 14.92 7.58
C LYS A 55 2.80 15.75 8.48
N ALA A 56 2.66 17.04 8.23
CA ALA A 56 1.80 17.91 9.03
C ALA A 56 0.32 17.50 8.98
N MET A 57 -0.18 17.06 7.81
CA MET A 57 -1.55 16.53 7.69
C MET A 57 -1.73 15.24 8.48
N VAL A 58 -0.73 14.35 8.46
CA VAL A 58 -0.78 13.08 9.22
C VAL A 58 -0.70 13.35 10.73
N ASP A 59 0.15 14.29 11.17
CA ASP A 59 0.23 14.68 12.58
C ASP A 59 -1.11 15.25 13.09
N ALA A 60 -1.73 16.13 12.32
CA ALA A 60 -3.05 16.64 12.64
C ALA A 60 -4.10 15.53 12.73
N ALA A 61 -4.05 14.55 11.83
CA ALA A 61 -4.95 13.40 11.87
C ALA A 61 -4.76 12.53 13.12
N VAL A 62 -3.51 12.28 13.51
CA VAL A 62 -3.19 11.54 14.75
C VAL A 62 -3.69 12.29 15.98
N GLU A 63 -3.39 13.61 16.07
CA GLU A 63 -3.80 14.46 17.19
C GLU A 63 -5.33 14.53 17.33
N GLU A 64 -6.06 14.66 16.21
CA GLU A 64 -7.53 14.79 16.22
C GLU A 64 -8.23 13.47 16.56
N THR A 65 -7.67 12.34 16.12
CA THR A 65 -8.40 11.06 16.16
C THR A 65 -7.91 10.09 17.21
N GLY A 66 -6.65 10.16 17.60
CA GLY A 66 -5.98 9.19 18.47
C GLY A 66 -5.80 7.80 17.82
N LEU A 67 -5.93 7.71 16.49
CA LEU A 67 -5.75 6.46 15.76
C LEU A 67 -4.27 6.05 15.70
N ASP A 68 -4.04 4.75 15.66
CA ASP A 68 -2.73 4.18 15.31
C ASP A 68 -2.48 4.36 13.80
N ILE A 69 -1.76 5.41 13.44
CA ILE A 69 -1.40 5.75 12.06
C ILE A 69 0.11 5.64 11.89
N ALA A 70 0.56 4.81 10.96
CA ALA A 70 1.95 4.82 10.50
C ALA A 70 2.07 5.72 9.25
N LEU A 71 3.05 6.63 9.24
CA LEU A 71 3.46 7.37 8.04
C LEU A 71 4.64 6.64 7.41
N HIS A 72 4.45 6.16 6.17
CA HIS A 72 5.33 5.22 5.49
C HIS A 72 5.82 5.76 4.14
N LEU A 73 7.12 5.63 3.87
CA LEU A 73 7.66 5.82 2.52
C LEU A 73 7.39 4.55 1.70
N ASP A 74 6.68 4.69 0.59
CA ASP A 74 6.34 3.63 -0.34
C ASP A 74 7.30 3.65 -1.54
N HIS A 75 7.91 2.50 -1.87
CA HIS A 75 8.91 2.35 -2.92
C HIS A 75 10.04 3.38 -2.91
N GLY A 76 10.75 3.50 -1.78
CA GLY A 76 11.96 4.32 -1.67
C GLY A 76 13.06 3.80 -2.60
N PRO A 77 13.51 4.61 -3.58
CA PRO A 77 14.42 4.13 -4.63
C PRO A 77 15.88 4.09 -4.20
N ASP A 78 16.23 4.79 -3.13
CA ASP A 78 17.60 4.94 -2.66
C ASP A 78 17.68 5.32 -1.18
N LEU A 79 18.86 5.16 -0.61
CA LEU A 79 19.14 5.47 0.80
C LEU A 79 18.86 6.93 1.16
N GLU A 80 19.16 7.87 0.25
CA GLU A 80 18.99 9.29 0.54
C GLU A 80 17.51 9.67 0.67
N THR A 81 16.65 9.15 -0.21
CA THR A 81 15.19 9.33 -0.08
C THR A 81 14.66 8.73 1.22
N CYS A 82 15.14 7.55 1.63
CA CYS A 82 14.79 6.96 2.92
C CYS A 82 15.22 7.85 4.09
N LYS A 83 16.46 8.39 4.05
CA LYS A 83 16.96 9.31 5.08
C LYS A 83 16.13 10.58 5.15
N GLU A 84 15.83 11.23 4.03
CA GLU A 84 14.99 12.42 3.99
C GLU A 84 13.63 12.20 4.66
N CYS A 85 12.99 11.08 4.38
CA CYS A 85 11.71 10.71 4.99
C CYS A 85 11.85 10.46 6.49
N ILE A 86 12.87 9.71 6.92
CA ILE A 86 13.14 9.43 8.34
C ILE A 86 13.39 10.73 9.10
N GLU A 87 14.20 11.63 8.57
CA GLU A 87 14.50 12.92 9.18
C GLU A 87 13.30 13.88 9.16
N CYS A 88 12.39 13.71 8.21
CA CYS A 88 11.11 14.41 8.20
C CYS A 88 10.11 13.86 9.23
N GLY A 89 10.42 12.73 9.89
CA GLY A 89 9.58 12.11 10.92
C GLY A 89 8.62 11.03 10.40
N PHE A 90 8.95 10.39 9.30
CA PHE A 90 8.27 9.16 8.90
C PHE A 90 8.57 8.06 9.90
N THR A 91 7.56 7.26 10.22
CA THR A 91 7.65 6.20 11.23
C THR A 91 8.04 4.85 10.64
N SER A 92 8.00 4.74 9.31
CA SER A 92 8.34 3.56 8.54
C SER A 92 8.83 3.96 7.15
N VAL A 93 9.76 3.20 6.58
CA VAL A 93 10.22 3.37 5.20
C VAL A 93 10.32 2.03 4.50
N MET A 94 10.02 2.02 3.21
CA MET A 94 10.36 0.91 2.33
C MET A 94 11.54 1.29 1.44
N PHE A 95 12.50 0.37 1.33
CA PHE A 95 13.52 0.43 0.30
C PHE A 95 13.22 -0.62 -0.77
N ASP A 96 13.03 -0.16 -2.01
CA ASP A 96 12.77 -1.03 -3.15
C ASP A 96 14.05 -1.28 -3.94
N GLY A 97 14.75 -2.35 -3.59
CA GLY A 97 15.92 -2.84 -4.29
C GLY A 97 15.64 -3.95 -5.31
N SER A 98 14.37 -4.22 -5.64
CA SER A 98 13.96 -5.34 -6.50
C SER A 98 14.53 -5.29 -7.93
N HIS A 99 14.95 -4.10 -8.38
CA HIS A 99 15.57 -3.89 -9.69
C HIS A 99 17.07 -4.19 -9.73
N TYR A 100 17.73 -4.28 -8.56
CA TYR A 100 19.15 -4.68 -8.46
C TYR A 100 19.32 -6.20 -8.52
N ASP A 101 20.58 -6.65 -8.63
CA ASP A 101 20.92 -8.03 -8.39
C ASP A 101 20.74 -8.37 -6.91
N TYR A 102 20.51 -9.65 -6.60
CA TYR A 102 20.20 -10.11 -5.25
C TYR A 102 21.19 -9.61 -4.18
N GLU A 103 22.51 -9.77 -4.44
CA GLU A 103 23.56 -9.36 -3.49
C GLU A 103 23.61 -7.84 -3.30
N GLU A 104 23.37 -7.08 -4.35
CA GLU A 104 23.28 -5.61 -4.27
C GLU A 104 22.03 -5.18 -3.52
N ASN A 105 20.87 -5.82 -3.76
CA ASN A 105 19.65 -5.58 -2.99
C ASN A 105 19.88 -5.83 -1.50
N VAL A 106 20.48 -6.97 -1.13
CA VAL A 106 20.83 -7.29 0.26
C VAL A 106 21.72 -6.22 0.88
N ALA A 107 22.81 -5.83 0.20
CA ALA A 107 23.74 -4.85 0.72
C ALA A 107 23.10 -3.47 0.96
N LYS A 108 22.36 -2.95 -0.03
CA LYS A 108 21.70 -1.65 0.05
C LYS A 108 20.56 -1.64 1.07
N THR A 109 19.76 -2.71 1.11
CA THR A 109 18.68 -2.85 2.12
C THR A 109 19.27 -2.83 3.52
N LYS A 110 20.39 -3.53 3.75
CA LYS A 110 21.05 -3.53 5.05
C LYS A 110 21.51 -2.13 5.48
N GLU A 111 22.05 -1.33 4.57
CA GLU A 111 22.43 0.06 4.85
C GLU A 111 21.22 0.90 5.29
N VAL A 112 20.08 0.72 4.63
CA VAL A 112 18.83 1.41 5.02
C VAL A 112 18.37 0.95 6.39
N VAL A 113 18.39 -0.37 6.66
CA VAL A 113 17.99 -0.93 7.96
C VAL A 113 18.87 -0.39 9.10
N GLU A 114 20.19 -0.39 8.93
CA GLU A 114 21.12 0.13 9.93
C GLU A 114 20.85 1.62 10.24
N TYR A 115 20.60 2.41 9.22
CA TYR A 115 20.28 3.82 9.39
C TYR A 115 18.93 4.06 10.08
N ALA A 116 17.89 3.34 9.66
CA ALA A 116 16.53 3.48 10.16
C ALA A 116 16.41 2.97 11.60
N HIS A 117 16.93 1.77 11.89
CA HIS A 117 16.86 1.17 13.23
C HIS A 117 17.58 2.01 14.28
N ALA A 118 18.71 2.66 13.94
CA ALA A 118 19.40 3.60 14.84
C ALA A 118 18.52 4.80 15.25
N ARG A 119 17.39 5.02 14.54
CA ARG A 119 16.42 6.10 14.79
C ARG A 119 15.04 5.58 15.22
N GLY A 120 14.91 4.28 15.47
CA GLY A 120 13.65 3.66 15.87
C GLY A 120 12.60 3.60 14.75
N VAL A 121 13.01 3.64 13.49
CA VAL A 121 12.15 3.55 12.31
C VAL A 121 12.23 2.15 11.73
N VAL A 122 11.08 1.54 11.43
CA VAL A 122 10.98 0.20 10.84
C VAL A 122 11.16 0.23 9.32
N VAL A 123 11.67 -0.86 8.76
CA VAL A 123 12.01 -0.99 7.35
C VAL A 123 11.28 -2.14 6.69
N GLU A 124 10.62 -1.84 5.58
CA GLU A 124 10.11 -2.79 4.60
C GLU A 124 11.10 -2.90 3.44
N ALA A 125 11.22 -4.08 2.86
CA ALA A 125 11.96 -4.27 1.60
C ALA A 125 11.15 -5.14 0.63
N GLU A 126 11.63 -5.23 -0.61
CA GLU A 126 10.99 -6.03 -1.66
C GLU A 126 11.92 -7.09 -2.23
N LEU A 127 11.39 -8.29 -2.43
CA LEU A 127 12.07 -9.40 -3.09
C LEU A 127 11.15 -10.06 -4.12
N GLY A 128 11.69 -10.25 -5.32
CA GLY A 128 10.93 -10.57 -6.53
C GLY A 128 10.67 -9.29 -7.35
N LYS A 129 10.09 -9.43 -8.53
CA LYS A 129 9.77 -8.29 -9.42
C LYS A 129 8.32 -8.36 -9.83
N LEU A 130 7.54 -7.35 -9.42
CA LEU A 130 6.15 -7.21 -9.81
C LEU A 130 6.05 -6.61 -11.21
N ALA A 131 5.16 -7.18 -12.03
CA ALA A 131 4.80 -6.57 -13.32
C ALA A 131 3.94 -5.32 -13.13
N GLY A 132 3.87 -4.48 -14.16
CA GLY A 132 2.97 -3.33 -14.21
C GLY A 132 3.67 -1.98 -14.20
N VAL A 133 2.92 -0.93 -13.94
CA VAL A 133 3.40 0.45 -13.89
C VAL A 133 3.05 1.05 -12.55
N GLU A 134 4.07 1.52 -11.84
CA GLU A 134 3.93 2.28 -10.60
C GLU A 134 4.89 3.47 -10.63
N ASP A 135 4.32 4.67 -10.50
CA ASP A 135 5.02 5.94 -10.67
C ASP A 135 5.91 5.95 -11.94
N ASP A 136 7.23 6.06 -11.76
CA ASP A 136 8.22 6.09 -12.85
C ASP A 136 8.74 4.69 -13.21
N VAL A 137 8.31 3.63 -12.50
CA VAL A 137 8.78 2.25 -12.70
C VAL A 137 7.80 1.48 -13.58
N LYS A 138 8.31 0.89 -14.66
CA LYS A 138 7.56 0.00 -15.54
C LYS A 138 8.28 -1.33 -15.67
N VAL A 139 7.60 -2.41 -15.30
CA VAL A 139 8.09 -3.78 -15.47
C VAL A 139 7.15 -4.54 -16.41
N ASP A 140 7.69 -5.02 -17.54
CA ASP A 140 6.92 -5.87 -18.44
C ASP A 140 6.67 -7.24 -17.81
N ALA A 141 5.52 -7.85 -18.09
CA ALA A 141 5.13 -9.15 -17.53
C ALA A 141 6.16 -10.27 -17.76
N ALA A 142 6.93 -10.19 -18.86
CA ALA A 142 7.99 -11.13 -19.16
C ALA A 142 9.21 -11.02 -18.23
N ASN A 143 9.36 -9.89 -17.53
CA ASN A 143 10.47 -9.59 -16.61
C ASN A 143 10.04 -9.72 -15.14
N ALA A 144 8.77 -10.04 -14.88
CA ALA A 144 8.29 -10.31 -13.53
C ALA A 144 8.86 -11.64 -13.01
N THR A 145 9.28 -11.65 -11.75
CA THR A 145 9.82 -12.85 -11.09
C THR A 145 9.17 -13.04 -9.73
N TYR A 146 8.67 -14.25 -9.48
CA TYR A 146 8.12 -14.59 -8.17
C TYR A 146 9.23 -14.72 -7.14
N THR A 147 8.93 -14.37 -5.90
CA THR A 147 9.87 -14.49 -4.79
C THR A 147 10.25 -15.94 -4.54
N ASP A 148 11.53 -16.22 -4.51
CA ASP A 148 12.05 -17.54 -4.12
C ASP A 148 12.01 -17.69 -2.60
N PRO A 149 11.41 -18.80 -2.07
CA PRO A 149 11.26 -18.98 -0.62
C PRO A 149 12.58 -19.11 0.16
N ASP A 150 13.63 -19.67 -0.42
CA ASP A 150 14.92 -19.78 0.23
C ASP A 150 15.64 -18.43 0.24
N GLN A 151 15.56 -17.68 -0.85
CA GLN A 151 16.07 -16.32 -0.90
C GLN A 151 15.34 -15.39 0.09
N ALA A 152 14.03 -15.58 0.31
CA ALA A 152 13.30 -14.78 1.30
C ALA A 152 13.86 -14.94 2.72
N VAL A 153 14.17 -16.17 3.14
CA VAL A 153 14.78 -16.43 4.45
C VAL A 153 16.18 -15.84 4.56
N ASP A 154 17.03 -16.08 3.54
CA ASP A 154 18.39 -15.54 3.51
C ASP A 154 18.39 -14.00 3.54
N PHE A 155 17.49 -13.39 2.75
CA PHE A 155 17.32 -11.94 2.68
C PHE A 155 16.94 -11.33 4.04
N VAL A 156 15.90 -11.83 4.69
CA VAL A 156 15.45 -11.36 6.00
C VAL A 156 16.57 -11.51 7.04
N LYS A 157 17.25 -12.66 7.06
CA LYS A 157 18.35 -12.92 7.98
C LYS A 157 19.55 -12.00 7.79
N ARG A 158 19.89 -11.68 6.55
CA ARG A 158 21.09 -10.86 6.22
C ARG A 158 20.84 -9.37 6.34
N THR A 159 19.62 -8.93 6.04
CA THR A 159 19.26 -7.50 6.05
C THR A 159 18.72 -7.03 7.38
N GLY A 160 17.96 -7.88 8.09
CA GLY A 160 17.28 -7.51 9.33
C GLY A 160 16.05 -6.63 9.12
N VAL A 161 15.40 -6.70 7.94
CA VAL A 161 14.14 -5.97 7.66
C VAL A 161 13.02 -6.41 8.58
N ASP A 162 12.06 -5.51 8.84
CA ASP A 162 10.92 -5.73 9.72
C ASP A 162 9.70 -6.32 9.02
N SER A 163 9.63 -6.17 7.68
CA SER A 163 8.61 -6.77 6.82
C SER A 163 9.13 -6.95 5.40
N LEU A 164 8.54 -7.88 4.66
CA LEU A 164 8.97 -8.20 3.30
C LEU A 164 7.80 -8.18 2.32
N ALA A 165 7.89 -7.32 1.31
CA ALA A 165 7.03 -7.37 0.14
C ALA A 165 7.48 -8.51 -0.79
N ILE A 166 6.53 -9.36 -1.17
CA ILE A 166 6.79 -10.54 -2.01
C ILE A 166 5.96 -10.51 -3.29
N ALA A 167 6.52 -11.08 -4.35
CA ALA A 167 5.87 -11.27 -5.63
C ALA A 167 5.25 -12.68 -5.70
N ILE A 168 3.92 -12.76 -5.63
CA ILE A 168 3.15 -14.01 -5.71
C ILE A 168 2.02 -13.94 -6.74
N GLY A 169 2.10 -13.01 -7.72
CA GLY A 169 1.12 -12.88 -8.80
C GLY A 169 0.28 -11.60 -8.75
N THR A 170 0.59 -10.64 -7.87
CA THR A 170 0.06 -9.27 -7.94
C THR A 170 0.75 -8.47 -9.05
N SER A 171 0.16 -7.32 -9.42
CA SER A 171 0.70 -6.43 -10.46
C SER A 171 0.32 -4.99 -10.18
N HIS A 172 1.20 -4.04 -10.46
CA HIS A 172 0.96 -2.61 -10.28
C HIS A 172 0.00 -2.03 -11.34
N GLY A 173 -0.67 -0.92 -10.98
CA GLY A 173 -1.56 -0.17 -11.86
C GLY A 173 -3.00 -0.70 -11.95
N ALA A 174 -3.82 -0.07 -12.81
CA ALA A 174 -5.23 -0.38 -12.98
C ALA A 174 -5.51 -1.54 -13.95
N TYR A 175 -4.55 -1.86 -14.82
CA TYR A 175 -4.67 -2.87 -15.88
C TYR A 175 -3.81 -4.09 -15.57
N LYS A 176 -4.10 -4.72 -14.43
CA LYS A 176 -3.23 -5.75 -13.86
C LYS A 176 -3.19 -7.05 -14.65
N PHE A 177 -4.32 -7.46 -15.26
CA PHE A 177 -4.45 -8.79 -15.85
C PHE A 177 -5.19 -8.75 -17.19
N LYS A 178 -4.71 -9.56 -18.16
CA LYS A 178 -5.45 -9.87 -19.39
C LYS A 178 -6.46 -11.00 -19.21
N GLY A 179 -6.48 -11.66 -18.03
CA GLY A 179 -7.34 -12.80 -17.67
C GLY A 179 -7.75 -12.72 -16.19
N GLU A 180 -7.95 -13.89 -15.58
CA GLU A 180 -8.22 -13.98 -14.14
C GLU A 180 -6.96 -13.78 -13.33
N ALA A 181 -7.06 -13.03 -12.21
CA ALA A 181 -5.99 -12.90 -11.24
C ALA A 181 -5.74 -14.26 -10.56
N LYS A 182 -4.48 -14.60 -10.37
CA LYS A 182 -4.08 -15.82 -9.62
C LYS A 182 -2.97 -15.45 -8.66
N LEU A 183 -3.24 -15.62 -7.36
CA LEU A 183 -2.22 -15.53 -6.33
C LEU A 183 -1.68 -16.92 -6.00
N ASP A 184 -0.37 -17.06 -5.92
CA ASP A 184 0.33 -18.29 -5.55
C ASP A 184 0.33 -18.44 -4.02
N PHE A 185 -0.77 -18.97 -3.48
CA PHE A 185 -0.94 -19.20 -2.05
C PHE A 185 0.01 -20.28 -1.50
N ASP A 186 0.36 -21.28 -2.32
CA ASP A 186 1.30 -22.32 -1.93
C ASP A 186 2.71 -21.73 -1.71
N ARG A 187 3.07 -20.75 -2.52
CA ARG A 187 4.31 -19.98 -2.35
C ARG A 187 4.28 -19.13 -1.07
N LEU A 188 3.17 -18.44 -0.82
CA LEU A 188 2.98 -17.66 0.41
C LEU A 188 3.13 -18.54 1.65
N GLU A 189 2.47 -19.70 1.67
CA GLU A 189 2.57 -20.68 2.75
C GLU A 189 4.00 -21.20 2.92
N THR A 190 4.67 -21.51 1.80
CA THR A 190 6.05 -22.00 1.81
C THR A 190 7.02 -20.96 2.37
N ILE A 191 6.90 -19.69 1.94
CA ILE A 191 7.73 -18.58 2.46
C ILE A 191 7.49 -18.41 3.97
N THR A 192 6.22 -18.34 4.38
CA THR A 192 5.86 -18.16 5.80
C THR A 192 6.42 -19.29 6.66
N LYS A 193 6.24 -20.55 6.24
CA LYS A 193 6.75 -21.70 6.97
C LYS A 193 8.28 -21.71 7.07
N LYS A 194 8.99 -21.39 5.99
CA LYS A 194 10.45 -21.32 6.00
C LYS A 194 10.98 -20.22 6.91
N LEU A 195 10.32 -19.06 6.96
CA LEU A 195 10.65 -17.99 7.90
C LEU A 195 10.43 -18.44 9.35
N GLU A 196 9.30 -19.09 9.64
CA GLU A 196 9.00 -19.65 10.96
C GLU A 196 10.05 -20.71 11.39
N ASP A 197 10.39 -21.65 10.50
CA ASP A 197 11.42 -22.68 10.73
C ASP A 197 12.82 -22.08 10.95
N ALA A 198 13.09 -20.90 10.40
CA ALA A 198 14.32 -20.15 10.60
C ALA A 198 14.34 -19.27 11.87
N GLY A 199 13.24 -19.27 12.64
CA GLY A 199 13.11 -18.52 13.91
C GLY A 199 12.54 -17.12 13.76
N PHE A 200 12.04 -16.74 12.58
CA PHE A 200 11.32 -15.47 12.34
C PHE A 200 9.83 -15.67 12.56
N HIS A 201 9.42 -15.73 13.83
CA HIS A 201 8.02 -15.98 14.21
C HIS A 201 7.12 -14.80 13.88
N ASN A 202 5.94 -15.10 13.32
CA ASN A 202 4.94 -14.08 12.92
C ASN A 202 5.50 -12.99 12.00
N PHE A 203 6.45 -13.33 11.12
CA PHE A 203 7.11 -12.36 10.25
C PHE A 203 6.11 -11.76 9.25
N PRO A 204 5.98 -10.40 9.20
CA PRO A 204 4.98 -9.73 8.39
C PRO A 204 5.30 -9.81 6.89
N ILE A 205 4.38 -10.34 6.11
CA ILE A 205 4.42 -10.32 4.65
C ILE A 205 3.58 -9.15 4.14
N VAL A 206 4.02 -8.53 3.06
CA VAL A 206 3.37 -7.40 2.40
C VAL A 206 3.00 -7.75 0.96
N LEU A 207 1.84 -7.27 0.50
CA LEU A 207 1.44 -7.35 -0.90
C LEU A 207 1.34 -5.96 -1.53
N HIS A 208 2.17 -5.73 -2.54
CA HIS A 208 2.11 -4.60 -3.46
C HIS A 208 1.26 -4.94 -4.69
N GLY A 209 0.88 -3.92 -5.47
CA GLY A 209 0.06 -4.13 -6.65
C GLY A 209 -1.27 -4.81 -6.36
N ALA A 210 -1.82 -4.65 -5.16
CA ALA A 210 -2.93 -5.42 -4.64
C ALA A 210 -4.28 -4.67 -4.61
N SER A 211 -4.40 -3.50 -5.24
CA SER A 211 -5.70 -2.81 -5.38
C SER A 211 -6.72 -3.71 -6.07
N SER A 212 -7.94 -3.74 -5.57
CA SER A 212 -9.01 -4.56 -6.15
C SER A 212 -9.72 -3.89 -7.33
N VAL A 213 -9.42 -2.60 -7.59
CA VAL A 213 -9.98 -1.80 -8.69
C VAL A 213 -11.51 -1.80 -8.66
N ASP A 214 -12.08 -0.95 -7.80
CA ASP A 214 -13.52 -0.88 -7.58
C ASP A 214 -14.28 -0.59 -8.89
N GLN A 215 -15.09 -1.56 -9.32
CA GLN A 215 -15.79 -1.50 -10.60
C GLN A 215 -16.92 -0.44 -10.60
N ARG A 216 -17.43 -0.03 -9.44
CA ARG A 216 -18.39 1.07 -9.33
C ARG A 216 -17.72 2.39 -9.70
N CYS A 217 -16.49 2.59 -9.20
CA CYS A 217 -15.71 3.78 -9.54
C CYS A 217 -15.28 3.79 -11.02
N VAL A 218 -14.94 2.64 -11.60
CA VAL A 218 -14.64 2.50 -13.03
C VAL A 218 -15.89 2.86 -13.86
N ALA A 219 -17.05 2.29 -13.54
CA ALA A 219 -18.31 2.58 -14.22
C ALA A 219 -18.67 4.07 -14.13
N MET A 220 -18.60 4.66 -12.94
CA MET A 220 -18.86 6.09 -12.71
C MET A 220 -17.89 6.98 -13.50
N CYS A 221 -16.59 6.65 -13.51
CA CYS A 221 -15.63 7.39 -14.35
C CYS A 221 -16.03 7.39 -15.82
N ASN A 222 -16.42 6.23 -16.36
CA ASN A 222 -16.74 6.08 -17.77
C ASN A 222 -18.09 6.74 -18.13
N GLU A 223 -19.08 6.66 -17.26
CA GLU A 223 -20.38 7.34 -17.41
C GLU A 223 -20.21 8.85 -17.57
N PHE A 224 -19.31 9.45 -16.81
CA PHE A 224 -19.04 10.90 -16.83
C PHE A 224 -17.81 11.27 -17.67
N GLY A 225 -17.61 10.61 -18.83
CA GLY A 225 -16.64 10.99 -19.85
C GLY A 225 -15.22 10.46 -19.63
N GLY A 226 -15.03 9.49 -18.75
CA GLY A 226 -13.79 8.74 -18.63
C GLY A 226 -13.62 7.71 -19.75
N LYS A 227 -12.41 7.13 -19.82
CA LYS A 227 -12.08 6.00 -20.72
C LYS A 227 -11.16 5.05 -19.96
N ILE A 228 -11.74 4.33 -18.99
CA ILE A 228 -11.02 3.39 -18.12
C ILE A 228 -11.57 1.98 -18.38
N ASP A 229 -11.49 1.57 -19.65
CA ASP A 229 -12.01 0.27 -20.07
C ASP A 229 -11.04 -0.86 -19.72
N GLY A 230 -11.58 -1.96 -19.17
CA GLY A 230 -10.79 -3.16 -18.87
C GLY A 230 -9.90 -3.07 -17.63
N ALA A 231 -10.05 -2.02 -16.82
CA ALA A 231 -9.36 -1.94 -15.52
C ALA A 231 -9.87 -3.05 -14.59
N LYS A 232 -8.94 -3.89 -14.10
CA LYS A 232 -9.22 -5.02 -13.20
C LYS A 232 -8.13 -5.14 -12.15
N GLY A 233 -8.53 -5.48 -10.93
CA GLY A 233 -7.62 -5.70 -9.80
C GLY A 233 -7.67 -7.14 -9.27
N ILE A 234 -7.16 -7.30 -8.07
CA ILE A 234 -7.20 -8.58 -7.34
C ILE A 234 -8.60 -8.75 -6.72
N PRO A 235 -9.26 -9.91 -6.88
CA PRO A 235 -10.52 -10.19 -6.18
C PRO A 235 -10.40 -10.06 -4.66
N ALA A 236 -11.39 -9.45 -4.02
CA ALA A 236 -11.40 -9.18 -2.58
C ALA A 236 -11.24 -10.46 -1.72
N GLU A 237 -11.86 -11.57 -2.16
CA GLU A 237 -11.74 -12.86 -1.48
C GLU A 237 -10.32 -13.44 -1.50
N MET A 238 -9.53 -13.17 -2.55
CA MET A 238 -8.12 -13.57 -2.61
C MET A 238 -7.28 -12.77 -1.64
N LEU A 239 -7.50 -11.45 -1.56
CA LEU A 239 -6.82 -10.58 -0.60
C LEU A 239 -7.19 -10.94 0.83
N ARG A 240 -8.48 -11.21 1.08
CA ARG A 240 -8.95 -11.64 2.41
C ARG A 240 -8.34 -12.99 2.80
N LYS A 241 -8.21 -13.92 1.87
CA LYS A 241 -7.51 -15.19 2.10
C LYS A 241 -6.02 -14.96 2.43
N ALA A 242 -5.32 -14.13 1.65
CA ALA A 242 -3.92 -13.80 1.91
C ALA A 242 -3.72 -13.19 3.31
N SER A 243 -4.61 -12.26 3.73
CA SER A 243 -4.58 -11.65 5.07
C SER A 243 -4.80 -12.66 6.18
N SER A 244 -5.59 -13.72 5.96
CA SER A 244 -5.79 -14.79 6.95
C SER A 244 -4.61 -15.76 7.08
N MET A 245 -3.58 -15.60 6.25
CA MET A 245 -2.35 -16.42 6.29
C MET A 245 -1.21 -15.68 7.00
N ALA A 246 -0.48 -14.82 6.28
CA ALA A 246 0.66 -14.09 6.84
C ALA A 246 0.78 -12.66 6.29
N VAL A 247 -0.12 -12.25 5.41
CA VAL A 247 -0.10 -10.91 4.84
C VAL A 247 -0.63 -9.92 5.86
N CYS A 248 0.27 -9.05 6.35
CA CYS A 248 -0.03 -8.05 7.38
C CYS A 248 -0.22 -6.64 6.83
N LYS A 249 0.17 -6.38 5.57
CA LYS A 249 0.01 -5.10 4.89
C LYS A 249 -0.43 -5.31 3.45
N ILE A 250 -1.39 -4.52 3.00
CA ILE A 250 -1.86 -4.52 1.60
C ILE A 250 -1.87 -3.08 1.09
N ASN A 251 -1.12 -2.84 0.00
CA ASN A 251 -1.02 -1.53 -0.63
C ASN A 251 -2.21 -1.25 -1.54
N MET A 252 -2.79 -0.05 -1.39
CA MET A 252 -3.95 0.41 -2.16
C MET A 252 -3.77 1.87 -2.59
N ASP A 253 -3.56 2.09 -3.90
CA ASP A 253 -3.47 3.41 -4.51
C ASP A 253 -4.51 3.59 -5.62
N THR A 254 -4.55 2.68 -6.59
CA THR A 254 -5.43 2.78 -7.77
C THR A 254 -6.90 3.00 -7.40
N ASP A 255 -7.39 2.33 -6.36
CA ASP A 255 -8.77 2.48 -5.89
C ASP A 255 -9.06 3.92 -5.41
N LEU A 256 -8.12 4.56 -4.71
CA LEU A 256 -8.26 5.95 -4.23
C LEU A 256 -8.26 6.96 -5.38
N ARG A 257 -7.35 6.77 -6.34
CA ARG A 257 -7.28 7.60 -7.57
C ARG A 257 -8.58 7.51 -8.37
N LEU A 258 -9.12 6.30 -8.51
CA LEU A 258 -10.40 6.07 -9.19
C LEU A 258 -11.56 6.72 -8.46
N ALA A 259 -11.67 6.56 -7.14
CA ALA A 259 -12.74 7.15 -6.34
C ALA A 259 -12.74 8.68 -6.46
N MET A 260 -11.57 9.32 -6.28
CA MET A 260 -11.43 10.77 -6.44
C MET A 260 -11.85 11.24 -7.83
N THR A 261 -11.32 10.59 -8.87
CA THR A 261 -11.59 10.95 -10.27
C THR A 261 -13.06 10.75 -10.62
N ALA A 262 -13.67 9.64 -10.16
CA ALA A 262 -15.07 9.33 -10.40
C ALA A 262 -16.00 10.38 -9.79
N ALA A 263 -15.80 10.75 -8.51
CA ALA A 263 -16.60 11.75 -7.83
C ALA A 263 -16.49 13.13 -8.49
N ILE A 264 -15.26 13.57 -8.83
CA ILE A 264 -15.06 14.88 -9.48
C ILE A 264 -15.72 14.90 -10.87
N ARG A 265 -15.58 13.84 -11.66
CA ARG A 265 -16.23 13.73 -12.98
C ARG A 265 -17.74 13.75 -12.86
N LYS A 266 -18.32 13.02 -11.90
CA LYS A 266 -19.74 13.02 -11.61
C LYS A 266 -20.22 14.40 -11.24
N SER A 267 -19.55 15.09 -10.31
CA SER A 267 -19.92 16.45 -9.88
C SER A 267 -19.97 17.42 -11.05
N PHE A 268 -19.00 17.40 -11.96
CA PHE A 268 -19.01 18.26 -13.16
C PHE A 268 -19.99 17.81 -14.22
N GLY A 269 -20.24 16.51 -14.36
CA GLY A 269 -21.24 15.98 -15.30
C GLY A 269 -22.67 16.34 -14.89
N GLU A 270 -23.00 16.24 -13.62
CA GLU A 270 -24.32 16.56 -13.06
C GLU A 270 -24.53 18.09 -12.89
N ASN A 271 -23.48 18.83 -12.59
CA ASN A 271 -23.51 20.29 -12.45
C ASN A 271 -22.32 20.93 -13.20
N PRO A 272 -22.45 21.19 -14.52
CA PRO A 272 -21.41 21.83 -15.30
C PRO A 272 -21.00 23.25 -14.85
N ALA A 273 -21.82 23.89 -14.02
CA ALA A 273 -21.54 25.21 -13.44
C ALA A 273 -20.77 25.13 -12.11
N ALA A 274 -20.47 23.94 -11.61
CA ALA A 274 -19.72 23.76 -10.36
C ALA A 274 -18.29 24.29 -10.55
N PHE A 275 -17.86 25.23 -9.69
CA PHE A 275 -16.50 25.81 -9.70
C PHE A 275 -15.90 25.95 -8.30
N ASP A 276 -16.66 25.67 -7.23
CA ASP A 276 -16.14 25.69 -5.87
C ASP A 276 -15.46 24.36 -5.54
N PRO A 277 -14.11 24.34 -5.34
CA PRO A 277 -13.39 23.10 -5.04
C PRO A 277 -13.87 22.42 -3.77
N ARG A 278 -14.38 23.15 -2.80
CA ARG A 278 -14.93 22.57 -1.55
C ARG A 278 -16.12 21.63 -1.81
N GLY A 279 -16.89 21.87 -2.89
CA GLY A 279 -17.98 21.00 -3.32
C GLY A 279 -17.45 19.71 -3.92
N TYR A 280 -16.87 19.77 -5.12
CA TYR A 280 -16.45 18.56 -5.85
C TYR A 280 -15.31 17.77 -5.20
N LEU A 281 -14.40 18.43 -4.44
CA LEU A 281 -13.40 17.72 -3.63
C LEU A 281 -14.02 17.14 -2.35
N GLY A 282 -15.06 17.77 -1.80
CA GLY A 282 -15.86 17.22 -0.71
C GLY A 282 -16.54 15.91 -1.12
N ASP A 283 -17.14 15.86 -2.31
CA ASP A 283 -17.74 14.65 -2.87
C ASP A 283 -16.68 13.54 -3.05
N ALA A 284 -15.49 13.93 -3.54
CA ALA A 284 -14.36 13.01 -3.70
C ALA A 284 -13.90 12.41 -2.36
N ARG A 285 -13.77 13.24 -1.31
CA ARG A 285 -13.43 12.80 0.04
C ARG A 285 -14.45 11.81 0.59
N ASN A 286 -15.73 12.08 0.40
CA ASN A 286 -16.80 11.21 0.87
C ASN A 286 -16.76 9.83 0.17
N LEU A 287 -16.56 9.81 -1.15
CA LEU A 287 -16.46 8.55 -1.89
C LEU A 287 -15.19 7.76 -1.51
N ILE A 288 -14.07 8.44 -1.20
CA ILE A 288 -12.87 7.80 -0.65
C ILE A 288 -13.17 7.17 0.70
N GLN A 289 -13.88 7.86 1.59
CA GLN A 289 -14.29 7.31 2.88
C GLN A 289 -15.12 6.04 2.71
N GLU A 290 -16.18 6.07 1.90
CA GLU A 290 -17.02 4.89 1.62
C GLU A 290 -16.20 3.71 1.09
N LEU A 291 -15.31 3.98 0.13
CA LEU A 291 -14.44 2.97 -0.45
C LEU A 291 -13.52 2.34 0.60
N VAL A 292 -12.84 3.16 1.40
CA VAL A 292 -11.88 2.68 2.41
C VAL A 292 -12.58 1.92 3.52
N GLU A 293 -13.80 2.33 3.92
CA GLU A 293 -14.62 1.55 4.87
C GLU A 293 -14.93 0.15 4.31
N ASP A 294 -15.30 0.06 3.03
CA ASP A 294 -15.52 -1.24 2.38
C ASP A 294 -14.24 -2.10 2.36
N LYS A 295 -13.07 -1.49 2.04
CA LYS A 295 -11.79 -2.21 2.07
C LYS A 295 -11.45 -2.73 3.47
N ILE A 296 -11.62 -1.90 4.51
CA ILE A 296 -11.37 -2.30 5.89
C ILE A 296 -12.24 -3.49 6.29
N LYS A 297 -13.53 -3.47 5.94
CA LYS A 297 -14.50 -4.52 6.29
C LYS A 297 -14.30 -5.80 5.48
N ASN A 298 -14.27 -5.67 4.16
CA ASN A 298 -14.51 -6.79 3.25
C ASN A 298 -13.24 -7.33 2.59
N VAL A 299 -12.17 -6.52 2.53
CA VAL A 299 -10.92 -6.91 1.86
C VAL A 299 -9.83 -7.28 2.87
N ILE A 300 -9.50 -6.39 3.79
CA ILE A 300 -8.39 -6.57 4.74
C ILE A 300 -8.82 -7.08 6.11
N GLY A 301 -10.05 -6.83 6.51
CA GLY A 301 -10.64 -7.38 7.74
C GLY A 301 -10.13 -6.75 9.04
N SER A 302 -9.65 -5.50 9.01
CA SER A 302 -9.04 -4.82 10.16
C SER A 302 -10.02 -4.03 11.05
N VAL A 303 -11.33 -4.31 10.95
CA VAL A 303 -12.33 -3.71 11.84
C VAL A 303 -11.96 -3.96 13.28
N ASP A 304 -12.03 -2.92 14.13
CA ASP A 304 -11.70 -3.00 15.56
C ASP A 304 -10.25 -3.38 15.88
N SER A 305 -9.32 -3.25 14.95
CA SER A 305 -7.90 -3.62 15.14
C SER A 305 -7.16 -2.76 16.17
N MET A 306 -7.79 -1.68 16.64
CA MET A 306 -7.28 -0.83 17.72
C MET A 306 -7.68 -1.28 19.14
N LYS A 307 -8.48 -2.35 19.26
CA LYS A 307 -8.86 -2.94 20.58
C LYS A 307 -7.77 -3.73 21.25
#